data_5ca9075482dca4d9469a9dec611cae72
#
_entry.id   5ca9075482dca4d9469a9dec611cae72
#
_cell.length_a   1.000
_cell.length_b   1.000
_cell.length_c   1.000
_cell.angle_alpha   90.00
_cell.angle_beta   90.00
_cell.angle_gamma   90.00
#
_symmetry.space_group_name_H-M   'P 1'
#
loop_
_entity.id
_entity.type
_entity.pdbx_description
1 polymer ?
#
loop_
_entity_poly.entity_id
_entity_poly.type
_entity_poly.pdbx_seq_one_letter_code
_entity_poly.pdbx_strand_id
1 'polypeptide(L)'
;MSYTLKNKVQGFTLIELLIGLAISLILMGVAVSIFNVQRKSYTLQEQVTEMQQNVRAVMDMMVREIRMTGYDPTDLGFVGIGTNTTTLLQILADLDGNGTTTDTNEDITYRYYNANDATYPRQIKRNTGGGFQPLAEDIDGCNFLYYDSNGIATTTASSI
;
A
#
# COMPACT_ATOMS: atom_id res chain seq x y z
N MET A 1 -45.69 -60.48 -39.62
CA MET A 1 -46.60 -59.74 -38.69
C MET A 1 -45.70 -58.70 -37.97
N SER A 2 -45.70 -57.42 -38.41
CA SER A 2 -44.79 -56.38 -37.91
C SER A 2 -45.57 -55.49 -36.95
N TYR A 3 -45.16 -55.48 -35.66
CA TYR A 3 -45.71 -54.59 -34.64
C TYR A 3 -44.94 -53.31 -34.61
N THR A 4 -45.54 -52.23 -35.08
CA THR A 4 -44.99 -50.89 -34.98
C THR A 4 -45.33 -50.34 -33.57
N LEU A 5 -44.34 -50.25 -32.69
CA LEU A 5 -44.49 -49.57 -31.41
C LEU A 5 -44.58 -48.05 -31.66
N LYS A 6 -45.79 -47.52 -31.50
CA LYS A 6 -46.08 -46.09 -31.62
C LYS A 6 -45.65 -45.43 -30.31
N ASN A 7 -44.44 -44.87 -30.25
CA ASN A 7 -43.98 -44.05 -29.13
C ASN A 7 -44.92 -42.83 -28.99
N LYS A 8 -45.71 -42.81 -27.90
CA LYS A 8 -46.47 -41.59 -27.55
C LYS A 8 -45.49 -40.54 -27.07
N VAL A 9 -45.25 -39.53 -27.88
CA VAL A 9 -44.58 -38.33 -27.43
C VAL A 9 -45.55 -37.57 -26.52
N GLN A 10 -45.26 -37.56 -25.24
CA GLN A 10 -46.02 -36.75 -24.28
C GLN A 10 -45.52 -35.33 -24.37
N GLY A 11 -46.36 -34.37 -24.70
CA GLY A 11 -46.03 -32.94 -24.68
C GLY A 11 -46.03 -32.39 -23.25
N PHE A 12 -45.25 -31.37 -23.03
CA PHE A 12 -45.19 -30.63 -21.76
C PHE A 12 -46.56 -29.99 -21.46
N THR A 13 -46.98 -30.05 -20.21
CA THR A 13 -48.16 -29.34 -19.74
C THR A 13 -47.83 -27.88 -19.44
N LEU A 14 -48.80 -26.99 -19.55
CA LEU A 14 -48.65 -25.57 -19.27
C LEU A 14 -48.24 -25.33 -17.80
N ILE A 15 -48.70 -26.17 -16.89
CA ILE A 15 -48.33 -26.08 -15.46
C ILE A 15 -46.88 -26.46 -15.20
N GLU A 16 -46.33 -27.47 -15.89
CA GLU A 16 -44.92 -27.84 -15.79
C GLU A 16 -44.00 -26.70 -16.30
N LEU A 17 -44.40 -26.00 -17.37
CA LEU A 17 -43.66 -24.86 -17.88
C LEU A 17 -43.66 -23.69 -16.88
N LEU A 18 -44.82 -23.42 -16.24
CA LEU A 18 -44.92 -22.37 -15.22
C LEU A 18 -44.07 -22.67 -13.99
N ILE A 19 -44.09 -23.90 -13.51
CA ILE A 19 -43.27 -24.34 -12.35
C ILE A 19 -41.77 -24.23 -12.71
N GLY A 20 -41.39 -24.72 -13.87
CA GLY A 20 -40.00 -24.64 -14.35
C GLY A 20 -39.51 -23.20 -14.44
N LEU A 21 -40.35 -22.28 -14.94
CA LEU A 21 -40.03 -20.86 -15.01
C LEU A 21 -39.89 -20.23 -13.63
N ALA A 22 -40.79 -20.54 -12.68
CA ALA A 22 -40.72 -20.04 -11.32
C ALA A 22 -39.42 -20.48 -10.60
N ILE A 23 -39.09 -21.78 -10.69
CA ILE A 23 -37.85 -22.32 -10.13
C ILE A 23 -36.61 -21.66 -10.77
N SER A 24 -36.60 -21.50 -12.10
CA SER A 24 -35.50 -20.88 -12.81
C SER A 24 -35.27 -19.44 -12.38
N LEU A 25 -36.32 -18.64 -12.16
CA LEU A 25 -36.23 -17.27 -11.66
C LEU A 25 -35.63 -17.21 -10.27
N ILE A 26 -36.03 -18.13 -9.37
CA ILE A 26 -35.44 -18.19 -8.01
C ILE A 26 -33.96 -18.53 -8.07
N LEU A 27 -33.58 -19.55 -8.84
CA LEU A 27 -32.16 -19.94 -9.00
C LEU A 27 -31.33 -18.83 -9.61
N MET A 28 -31.88 -18.11 -10.60
CA MET A 28 -31.19 -16.96 -11.21
C MET A 28 -30.98 -15.83 -10.19
N GLY A 29 -31.96 -15.53 -9.34
CA GLY A 29 -31.84 -14.55 -8.25
C GLY A 29 -30.74 -14.91 -7.27
N VAL A 30 -30.65 -16.18 -6.87
CA VAL A 30 -29.56 -16.67 -5.98
C VAL A 30 -28.19 -16.54 -6.67
N ALA A 31 -28.08 -16.95 -7.94
CA ALA A 31 -26.84 -16.87 -8.69
C ALA A 31 -26.32 -15.43 -8.80
N VAL A 32 -27.19 -14.47 -9.11
CA VAL A 32 -26.84 -13.04 -9.16
C VAL A 32 -26.39 -12.53 -7.80
N SER A 33 -27.06 -12.96 -6.72
CA SER A 33 -26.66 -12.57 -5.36
C SER A 33 -25.25 -13.06 -5.00
N ILE A 34 -24.95 -14.33 -5.27
CA ILE A 34 -23.62 -14.92 -5.06
C ILE A 34 -22.56 -14.17 -5.88
N PHE A 35 -22.85 -13.88 -7.15
CA PHE A 35 -21.94 -13.17 -8.03
C PHE A 35 -21.59 -11.76 -7.50
N ASN A 36 -22.58 -11.03 -6.97
CA ASN A 36 -22.35 -9.70 -6.39
C ASN A 36 -21.47 -9.78 -5.13
N VAL A 37 -21.65 -10.78 -4.27
CA VAL A 37 -20.81 -11.02 -3.09
C VAL A 37 -19.38 -11.33 -3.51
N GLN A 38 -19.19 -12.20 -4.49
CA GLN A 38 -17.87 -12.55 -5.01
C GLN A 38 -17.15 -11.33 -5.61
N ARG A 39 -17.83 -10.51 -6.41
CA ARG A 39 -17.23 -9.28 -6.95
C ARG A 39 -16.70 -8.36 -5.86
N LYS A 40 -17.47 -8.13 -4.79
CA LYS A 40 -17.00 -7.33 -3.65
C LYS A 40 -15.77 -7.94 -2.99
N SER A 41 -15.75 -9.26 -2.81
CA SER A 41 -14.61 -9.96 -2.22
C SER A 41 -13.34 -9.82 -3.08
N TYR A 42 -13.45 -9.96 -4.39
CA TYR A 42 -12.34 -9.76 -5.30
C TYR A 42 -11.79 -8.33 -5.26
N THR A 43 -12.67 -7.33 -5.31
CA THR A 43 -12.24 -5.92 -5.24
C THR A 43 -11.52 -5.61 -3.92
N LEU A 44 -12.00 -6.13 -2.79
CA LEU A 44 -11.34 -5.97 -1.49
C LEU A 44 -9.96 -6.65 -1.46
N GLN A 45 -9.85 -7.87 -2.02
CA GLN A 45 -8.56 -8.57 -2.09
C GLN A 45 -7.55 -7.83 -2.98
N GLU A 46 -8.01 -7.27 -4.10
CA GLU A 46 -7.18 -6.46 -4.98
C GLU A 46 -6.65 -5.22 -4.26
N GLN A 47 -7.51 -4.46 -3.59
CA GLN A 47 -7.13 -3.28 -2.81
C GLN A 47 -6.12 -3.61 -1.69
N VAL A 48 -6.35 -4.69 -0.95
CA VAL A 48 -5.41 -5.13 0.10
C VAL A 48 -4.05 -5.52 -0.49
N THR A 49 -4.05 -6.21 -1.63
CA THR A 49 -2.80 -6.61 -2.30
C THR A 49 -2.03 -5.40 -2.80
N GLU A 50 -2.71 -4.45 -3.43
CA GLU A 50 -2.12 -3.19 -3.91
C GLU A 50 -1.53 -2.39 -2.75
N MET A 51 -2.27 -2.23 -1.65
CA MET A 51 -1.80 -1.55 -0.45
C MET A 51 -0.53 -2.23 0.11
N GLN A 52 -0.50 -3.56 0.21
CA GLN A 52 0.67 -4.29 0.70
C GLN A 52 1.89 -4.12 -0.22
N GLN A 53 1.70 -4.11 -1.53
CA GLN A 53 2.77 -3.88 -2.50
C GLN A 53 3.32 -2.45 -2.38
N ASN A 54 2.45 -1.45 -2.27
CA ASN A 54 2.84 -0.05 -2.11
C ASN A 54 3.65 0.16 -0.82
N VAL A 55 3.16 -0.35 0.31
CA VAL A 55 3.89 -0.25 1.59
C VAL A 55 5.26 -0.93 1.51
N ARG A 56 5.34 -2.12 0.90
CA ARG A 56 6.62 -2.83 0.75
C ARG A 56 7.60 -2.04 -0.12
N ALA A 57 7.15 -1.49 -1.25
CA ALA A 57 8.00 -0.67 -2.13
C ALA A 57 8.53 0.58 -1.42
N VAL A 58 7.68 1.25 -0.64
CA VAL A 58 8.06 2.40 0.18
C VAL A 58 9.09 2.02 1.23
N MET A 59 8.86 0.92 1.97
CA MET A 59 9.81 0.44 2.98
C MET A 59 11.15 0.06 2.38
N ASP A 60 11.17 -0.62 1.22
CA ASP A 60 12.41 -0.98 0.53
C ASP A 60 13.19 0.25 0.06
N MET A 61 12.50 1.30 -0.38
CA MET A 61 13.12 2.57 -0.73
C MET A 61 13.73 3.24 0.51
N MET A 62 12.95 3.38 1.58
CA MET A 62 13.40 3.99 2.83
C MET A 62 14.61 3.25 3.42
N VAL A 63 14.59 1.92 3.47
CA VAL A 63 15.70 1.12 3.99
C VAL A 63 16.97 1.34 3.19
N ARG A 64 16.89 1.43 1.86
CA ARG A 64 18.06 1.70 1.03
C ARG A 64 18.66 3.08 1.32
N GLU A 65 17.83 4.10 1.45
CA GLU A 65 18.29 5.47 1.72
C GLU A 65 18.81 5.62 3.15
N ILE A 66 18.15 5.01 4.15
CA ILE A 66 18.62 4.97 5.53
C ILE A 66 20.02 4.32 5.63
N ARG A 67 20.29 3.29 4.83
CA ARG A 67 21.63 2.64 4.83
C ARG A 67 22.76 3.53 4.29
N MET A 68 22.44 4.56 3.52
CA MET A 68 23.41 5.55 3.01
C MET A 68 23.59 6.73 3.96
N THR A 69 22.84 6.77 5.07
CA THR A 69 22.93 7.84 6.07
C THR A 69 24.35 7.98 6.58
N GLY A 70 24.87 9.21 6.57
CA GLY A 70 26.21 9.53 7.03
C GLY A 70 27.34 9.08 6.10
N TYR A 71 27.04 8.68 4.85
CA TYR A 71 28.08 8.44 3.86
C TYR A 71 28.84 9.74 3.59
N ASP A 72 30.15 9.76 3.88
CA ASP A 72 31.04 10.93 3.82
C ASP A 72 32.37 10.50 3.25
N PRO A 73 32.55 10.49 1.91
CA PRO A 73 33.79 10.09 1.28
C PRO A 73 34.89 11.13 1.46
N THR A 74 34.56 12.35 1.88
CA THR A 74 35.49 13.48 2.07
C THR A 74 35.95 13.62 3.52
N ASP A 75 35.37 12.81 4.45
CA ASP A 75 35.73 12.83 5.89
C ASP A 75 35.60 14.22 6.56
N LEU A 76 34.55 14.96 6.17
CA LEU A 76 34.27 16.30 6.74
C LEU A 76 33.50 16.22 8.06
N GLY A 77 32.96 15.05 8.42
CA GLY A 77 32.39 14.79 9.73
C GLY A 77 31.02 15.42 9.97
N PHE A 78 30.13 15.40 8.99
CA PHE A 78 28.75 15.85 9.20
C PHE A 78 27.87 14.75 9.89
N VAL A 79 26.78 15.18 10.50
CA VAL A 79 25.84 14.27 11.15
C VAL A 79 24.91 13.66 10.09
N GLY A 80 24.86 12.32 10.00
CA GLY A 80 24.07 11.63 8.98
C GLY A 80 22.55 11.77 9.16
N ILE A 81 22.06 11.96 10.40
CA ILE A 81 20.66 12.23 10.69
C ILE A 81 20.52 13.70 11.08
N GLY A 82 19.75 14.44 10.30
CA GLY A 82 19.45 15.83 10.57
C GLY A 82 18.29 15.99 11.55
N THR A 83 17.16 16.53 11.10
CA THR A 83 15.97 16.63 11.93
C THR A 83 15.32 15.27 12.14
N ASN A 84 15.06 14.91 13.40
CA ASN A 84 14.46 13.65 13.78
C ASN A 84 13.32 13.87 14.78
N THR A 85 12.13 13.43 14.41
CA THR A 85 10.95 13.40 15.29
C THR A 85 10.21 12.10 15.06
N THR A 86 9.19 11.81 15.85
CA THR A 86 8.36 10.61 15.64
C THR A 86 7.66 10.57 14.28
N THR A 87 7.50 11.72 13.61
CA THR A 87 6.82 11.83 12.32
C THR A 87 7.70 12.34 11.19
N LEU A 88 8.98 12.64 11.47
CA LEU A 88 9.90 13.17 10.48
C LEU A 88 11.29 12.54 10.66
N LEU A 89 11.85 12.09 9.55
CA LEU A 89 13.22 11.59 9.45
C LEU A 89 13.92 12.34 8.31
N GLN A 90 15.02 13.03 8.63
CA GLN A 90 15.92 13.64 7.66
C GLN A 90 17.23 12.87 7.62
N ILE A 91 17.62 12.46 6.42
CA ILE A 91 18.82 11.68 6.12
C ILE A 91 19.76 12.57 5.32
N LEU A 92 21.02 12.61 5.74
CA LEU A 92 22.09 13.36 5.06
C LEU A 92 23.18 12.39 4.62
N ALA A 93 23.67 12.58 3.38
CA ALA A 93 24.76 11.82 2.80
C ALA A 93 25.46 12.67 1.72
N ASP A 94 26.77 12.60 1.62
CA ASP A 94 27.56 13.19 0.50
C ASP A 94 27.77 12.09 -0.54
N LEU A 95 26.90 12.02 -1.56
CA LEU A 95 26.91 10.95 -2.54
C LEU A 95 27.87 11.19 -3.69
N ASP A 96 28.15 12.44 -4.01
CA ASP A 96 29.02 12.83 -5.12
C ASP A 96 30.45 13.17 -4.68
N GLY A 97 30.71 13.26 -3.38
CA GLY A 97 32.02 13.50 -2.81
C GLY A 97 32.47 14.96 -2.91
N ASN A 98 31.53 15.90 -2.99
CA ASN A 98 31.84 17.33 -3.06
C ASN A 98 31.99 17.99 -1.69
N GLY A 99 31.74 17.26 -0.61
CA GLY A 99 31.86 17.72 0.76
C GLY A 99 30.64 18.48 1.28
N THR A 100 29.52 18.44 0.57
CA THR A 100 28.27 19.04 1.00
C THR A 100 27.16 17.96 1.05
N THR A 101 26.05 18.26 1.70
CA THR A 101 24.85 17.38 1.76
C THR A 101 23.62 18.14 1.29
N THR A 102 23.82 19.20 0.47
CA THR A 102 22.73 20.08 0.04
C THR A 102 22.22 19.79 -1.35
N ASP A 103 22.85 18.86 -2.04
CA ASP A 103 22.50 18.49 -3.40
C ASP A 103 21.28 17.56 -3.47
N THR A 104 20.73 17.42 -4.64
CA THR A 104 19.54 16.58 -4.86
C THR A 104 19.86 15.13 -4.49
N ASN A 105 19.02 14.52 -3.67
CA ASN A 105 19.14 13.18 -3.09
C ASN A 105 20.21 13.01 -2.01
N GLU A 106 20.84 14.07 -1.55
CA GLU A 106 21.80 14.07 -0.42
C GLU A 106 21.15 14.53 0.88
N ASP A 107 20.16 15.42 0.78
CA ASP A 107 19.23 15.75 1.86
C ASP A 107 17.86 15.15 1.55
N ILE A 108 17.53 14.05 2.22
CA ILE A 108 16.26 13.34 2.03
C ILE A 108 15.45 13.47 3.29
N THR A 109 14.25 14.04 3.18
CA THR A 109 13.33 14.17 4.30
C THR A 109 12.08 13.32 4.05
N TYR A 110 11.80 12.40 4.96
CA TYR A 110 10.54 11.69 5.07
C TYR A 110 9.65 12.34 6.12
N ARG A 111 8.39 12.55 5.80
CA ARG A 111 7.42 13.10 6.75
C ARG A 111 6.09 12.37 6.67
N TYR A 112 5.60 11.96 7.83
CA TYR A 112 4.26 11.41 7.99
C TYR A 112 3.30 12.52 8.42
N TYR A 113 2.19 12.63 7.70
CA TYR A 113 1.07 13.51 7.99
C TYR A 113 -0.07 12.64 8.53
N ASN A 114 -0.49 12.87 9.76
CA ASN A 114 -1.51 12.05 10.42
C ASN A 114 -2.93 12.33 9.88
N ALA A 115 -3.93 11.61 10.40
CA ALA A 115 -5.32 11.75 9.97
C ALA A 115 -5.92 13.15 10.21
N ASN A 116 -5.33 13.96 11.08
CA ASN A 116 -5.82 15.31 11.42
C ASN A 116 -5.15 16.42 10.59
N ASP A 117 -4.22 16.08 9.70
CA ASP A 117 -3.63 17.06 8.79
C ASP A 117 -4.67 17.53 7.79
N ALA A 118 -4.85 18.85 7.68
CA ALA A 118 -5.89 19.45 6.84
C ALA A 118 -5.61 19.34 5.33
N THR A 119 -4.34 19.20 4.96
CA THR A 119 -3.91 19.24 3.55
C THR A 119 -3.52 17.88 3.00
N TYR A 120 -2.87 17.06 3.83
CA TYR A 120 -2.30 15.78 3.43
C TYR A 120 -2.63 14.67 4.43
N PRO A 121 -3.90 14.40 4.75
CA PRO A 121 -4.24 13.43 5.77
C PRO A 121 -3.74 12.04 5.40
N ARG A 122 -3.16 11.31 6.38
CA ARG A 122 -2.75 9.91 6.27
C ARG A 122 -1.73 9.63 5.16
N GLN A 123 -0.78 10.57 4.93
CA GLN A 123 0.22 10.44 3.88
C GLN A 123 1.63 10.40 4.44
N ILE A 124 2.49 9.61 3.80
CA ILE A 124 3.95 9.74 3.91
C ILE A 124 4.43 10.45 2.66
N LYS A 125 5.18 11.52 2.86
CA LYS A 125 5.81 12.28 1.78
C LYS A 125 7.32 12.24 1.89
N ARG A 126 7.98 12.34 0.75
CA ARG A 126 9.43 12.40 0.59
C ARG A 126 9.84 13.70 -0.09
N ASN A 127 10.88 14.33 0.41
CA ASN A 127 11.52 15.50 -0.19
C ASN A 127 13.00 15.22 -0.44
N THR A 128 13.52 15.58 -1.60
CA THR A 128 14.93 15.43 -2.01
C THR A 128 15.49 16.73 -2.58
N GLY A 129 14.97 17.88 -2.09
CA GLY A 129 15.34 19.20 -2.59
C GLY A 129 14.30 19.89 -3.47
N GLY A 130 13.38 19.14 -4.09
CA GLY A 130 12.34 19.67 -4.98
C GLY A 130 10.97 19.87 -4.32
N GLY A 131 10.86 19.75 -2.99
CA GLY A 131 9.61 19.80 -2.23
C GLY A 131 9.02 18.41 -1.94
N PHE A 132 8.03 18.37 -1.04
CA PHE A 132 7.41 17.13 -0.58
C PHE A 132 6.53 16.49 -1.65
N GLN A 133 6.93 15.32 -2.15
CA GLN A 133 6.16 14.49 -3.07
C GLN A 133 5.45 13.36 -2.31
N PRO A 134 4.23 12.97 -2.68
CA PRO A 134 3.55 11.84 -2.05
C PRO A 134 4.31 10.54 -2.32
N LEU A 135 4.51 9.74 -1.29
CA LEU A 135 5.18 8.44 -1.36
C LEU A 135 4.23 7.29 -1.05
N ALA A 136 3.39 7.46 -0.03
CA ALA A 136 2.33 6.53 0.31
C ALA A 136 1.11 7.29 0.85
N GLU A 137 -0.07 6.78 0.53
CA GLU A 137 -1.37 7.31 0.97
C GLU A 137 -2.12 6.27 1.79
N ASP A 138 -3.16 6.69 2.48
CA ASP A 138 -4.01 5.86 3.35
C ASP A 138 -3.24 5.13 4.45
N ILE A 139 -2.19 5.73 4.98
CA ILE A 139 -1.38 5.23 6.08
C ILE A 139 -2.01 5.64 7.41
N ASP A 140 -2.48 4.67 8.19
CA ASP A 140 -3.10 4.91 9.51
C ASP A 140 -2.12 5.40 10.56
N GLY A 141 -0.86 4.97 10.49
CA GLY A 141 0.18 5.40 11.41
C GLY A 141 1.58 5.07 10.91
N CYS A 142 2.50 5.99 11.17
CA CYS A 142 3.94 5.81 10.96
C CYS A 142 4.68 6.54 12.06
N ASN A 143 5.56 5.83 12.76
CA ASN A 143 6.41 6.42 13.79
C ASN A 143 7.87 6.05 13.53
N PHE A 144 8.73 7.06 13.52
CA PHE A 144 10.17 6.87 13.53
C PHE A 144 10.65 6.79 14.99
N LEU A 145 11.37 5.74 15.32
CA LEU A 145 12.00 5.54 16.61
C LEU A 145 13.50 5.52 16.41
N TYR A 146 14.21 6.26 17.24
CA TYR A 146 15.64 6.42 17.15
C TYR A 146 16.30 5.85 18.40
N TYR A 147 17.43 5.20 18.23
CA TYR A 147 18.18 4.57 19.30
C TYR A 147 19.64 4.97 19.19
N ASP A 148 20.28 5.18 20.34
CA ASP A 148 21.72 5.37 20.41
C ASP A 148 22.51 4.06 20.24
N SER A 149 23.83 4.13 20.27
CA SER A 149 24.72 2.97 20.16
C SER A 149 24.54 1.94 21.29
N ASN A 150 23.88 2.31 22.38
CA ASN A 150 23.57 1.42 23.53
C ASN A 150 22.15 0.84 23.41
N GLY A 151 21.39 1.17 22.37
CA GLY A 151 20.01 0.76 22.21
C GLY A 151 19.02 1.53 23.07
N ILE A 152 19.39 2.70 23.58
CA ILE A 152 18.51 3.56 24.37
C ILE A 152 17.80 4.53 23.43
N ALA A 153 16.48 4.66 23.59
CA ALA A 153 15.69 5.57 22.77
C ALA A 153 16.17 7.02 22.95
N THR A 154 16.43 7.72 21.85
CA THR A 154 16.95 9.07 21.86
C THR A 154 16.27 9.93 20.79
N THR A 155 16.30 11.24 21.00
CA THR A 155 15.92 12.25 20.01
C THR A 155 17.11 13.13 19.61
N THR A 156 18.31 12.84 20.13
CA THR A 156 19.51 13.60 19.84
C THR A 156 20.20 13.05 18.61
N ALA A 157 20.17 13.77 17.51
CA ALA A 157 20.70 13.35 16.21
C ALA A 157 22.17 12.91 16.26
N SER A 158 23.00 13.58 17.05
CA SER A 158 24.43 13.24 17.20
C SER A 158 24.72 11.95 17.98
N SER A 159 23.70 11.33 18.57
CA SER A 159 23.84 10.07 19.33
C SER A 159 23.20 8.87 18.63
N ILE A 160 22.58 9.07 17.46
CA ILE A 160 22.01 8.04 16.62
C ILE A 160 23.06 7.54 15.64
#